data_697f252dcb11e512418e162e3a1c6c06
#
_entry.id   697f252dcb11e512418e162e3a1c6c06
#
_cell.length_a   1.000
_cell.length_b   1.000
_cell.length_c   1.000
_cell.angle_alpha   90.00
_cell.angle_beta   90.00
_cell.angle_gamma   90.00
#
_symmetry.space_group_name_H-M   'P 1'
#
loop_
_entity.id
_entity.type
_entity.pdbx_description
1 polymer ?
#
loop_
_entity_poly.entity_id
_entity_poly.type
_entity_poly.pdbx_seq_one_letter_code
_entity_poly.pdbx_strand_id
1 'polypeptide(L)'
;MKKLILLELNEINFDIVQSYIKSGLKLPSFERILSNGLSETSSEPIYENIEPWIQWPSVHLGLSYDEHKIFRLGDIVKHDKRKQIFEKIEENGFSVGAVSPM
;
A
#
# COMPACT_ATOMS: atom_id res chain seq x y z
N MET A 1 -23.50 7.04 -6.43
CA MET A 1 -22.31 6.17 -6.66
C MET A 1 -21.33 6.38 -5.52
N LYS A 2 -20.90 5.32 -4.86
CA LYS A 2 -19.84 5.42 -3.84
C LYS A 2 -18.49 5.58 -4.55
N LYS A 3 -17.70 6.54 -4.08
CA LYS A 3 -16.33 6.78 -4.58
C LYS A 3 -15.34 6.36 -3.51
N LEU A 4 -14.26 5.72 -3.91
CA LEU A 4 -13.13 5.35 -3.06
C LEU A 4 -11.88 6.04 -3.59
N ILE A 5 -11.10 6.61 -2.69
CA ILE A 5 -9.75 7.08 -2.97
C ILE A 5 -8.81 6.23 -2.12
N LEU A 6 -7.91 5.52 -2.78
CA LEU A 6 -6.79 4.82 -2.15
C LEU A 6 -5.55 5.71 -2.31
N LEU A 7 -5.04 6.21 -1.20
CA LEU A 7 -3.82 7.01 -1.18
C LEU A 7 -2.67 6.14 -0.66
N GLU A 8 -1.73 5.85 -1.54
CA GLU A 8 -0.54 5.06 -1.24
C GLU A 8 0.64 5.99 -1.00
N LEU A 9 1.18 5.95 0.21
CA LEU A 9 2.29 6.79 0.64
C LEU A 9 3.47 5.90 1.00
N ASN A 10 4.47 5.89 0.15
CA ASN A 10 5.68 5.12 0.41
C ASN A 10 6.46 5.70 1.59
N GLU A 11 6.97 4.82 2.44
CA GLU A 11 7.88 5.16 3.57
C GLU A 11 7.30 6.13 4.62
N ILE A 12 5.99 6.30 4.68
CA ILE A 12 5.37 7.08 5.76
C ILE A 12 5.30 6.24 7.04
N ASN A 13 6.04 6.67 8.06
CA ASN A 13 6.02 6.05 9.38
C ASN A 13 5.14 6.87 10.33
N PHE A 14 4.02 6.30 10.76
CA PHE A 14 3.07 6.98 11.64
C PHE A 14 3.57 7.16 13.07
N ASP A 15 4.53 6.37 13.55
CA ASP A 15 5.16 6.61 14.87
C ASP A 15 5.98 7.90 14.84
N ILE A 16 6.68 8.15 13.74
CA ILE A 16 7.42 9.40 13.52
C ILE A 16 6.44 10.57 13.43
N VAL A 17 5.36 10.44 12.66
CA VAL A 17 4.31 11.47 12.55
C VAL A 17 3.75 11.81 13.94
N GLN A 18 3.39 10.80 14.72
CA GLN A 18 2.87 10.99 16.08
C GLN A 18 3.91 11.65 17.01
N SER A 19 5.19 11.30 16.88
CA SER A 19 6.28 11.91 17.63
C SER A 19 6.39 13.41 17.34
N TYR A 20 6.29 13.81 16.07
CA TYR A 20 6.29 15.23 15.70
C TYR A 20 5.06 15.98 16.23
N ILE A 21 3.87 15.38 16.15
CA ILE A 21 2.66 15.97 16.74
C ILE A 21 2.84 16.17 18.25
N LYS A 22 3.34 15.16 18.97
CA LYS A 22 3.62 15.24 20.41
C LYS A 22 4.66 16.31 20.75
N SER A 23 5.59 16.60 19.87
CA SER A 23 6.59 17.66 20.03
C SER A 23 6.03 19.07 19.73
N GLY A 24 4.77 19.17 19.35
CA GLY A 24 4.07 20.44 19.11
C GLY A 24 4.00 20.87 17.65
N LEU A 25 4.46 20.01 16.71
CA LEU A 25 4.29 20.29 15.29
C LEU A 25 2.83 20.13 14.89
N LYS A 26 2.27 21.14 14.24
CA LYS A 26 0.89 21.11 13.76
C LYS A 26 0.81 20.38 12.40
N LEU A 27 0.21 19.22 12.41
CA LEU A 27 0.00 18.37 11.22
C LEU A 27 -1.48 18.00 11.06
N PRO A 28 -2.38 18.99 10.80
CA PRO A 28 -3.82 18.81 10.89
C PRO A 28 -4.37 17.72 9.95
N SER A 29 -3.78 17.52 8.79
CA SER A 29 -4.19 16.44 7.87
C SER A 29 -3.85 15.06 8.42
N PHE A 30 -2.68 14.89 9.02
CA PHE A 30 -2.30 13.63 9.67
C PHE A 30 -3.11 13.41 10.95
N GLU A 31 -3.35 14.43 11.75
CA GLU A 31 -4.20 14.34 12.94
C GLU A 31 -5.60 13.86 12.56
N ARG A 32 -6.15 14.38 11.45
CA ARG A 32 -7.45 13.94 10.93
C ARG A 32 -7.42 12.48 10.45
N ILE A 33 -6.35 12.02 9.80
CA ILE A 33 -6.19 10.60 9.42
C ILE A 33 -6.15 9.74 10.68
N LEU A 34 -5.29 10.08 11.63
CA LEU A 34 -5.12 9.35 12.89
C LEU A 34 -6.38 9.27 13.72
N SER A 35 -7.24 10.31 13.69
CA SER A 35 -8.50 10.31 14.43
C SER A 35 -9.52 9.28 13.94
N ASN A 36 -9.36 8.76 12.73
CA ASN A 36 -10.18 7.69 12.18
C ASN A 36 -9.66 6.27 12.54
N GLY A 37 -8.57 6.20 13.27
CA GLY A 37 -7.91 4.96 13.66
C GLY A 37 -6.87 4.48 12.66
N LEU A 38 -6.00 3.61 13.14
CA LEU A 38 -4.98 2.93 12.34
C LEU A 38 -5.19 1.42 12.43
N SER A 39 -4.98 0.75 11.31
CA SER A 39 -4.75 -0.69 11.29
C SER A 39 -3.29 -0.94 10.96
N GLU A 40 -2.63 -1.75 11.77
CA GLU A 40 -1.23 -2.09 11.58
C GLU A 40 -1.13 -3.48 10.93
N THR A 41 -0.17 -3.63 10.05
CA THR A 41 0.18 -4.91 9.43
C THR A 41 1.66 -5.19 9.70
N SER A 42 2.02 -6.45 9.70
CA SER A 42 3.42 -6.86 9.77
C SER A 42 4.07 -6.82 8.40
N SER A 43 5.31 -6.34 8.35
CA SER A 43 6.14 -6.51 7.15
C SER A 43 6.63 -7.95 7.01
N GLU A 44 7.22 -8.25 5.84
CA GLU A 44 7.96 -9.51 5.66
C GLU A 44 9.10 -9.61 6.70
N PRO A 45 9.34 -10.81 7.28
CA PRO A 45 10.34 -11.00 8.33
C PRO A 45 11.78 -10.95 7.81
N ILE A 46 11.98 -11.13 6.53
CA ILE A 46 13.30 -11.15 5.88
C ILE A 46 13.57 -9.76 5.31
N TYR A 47 14.69 -9.16 5.71
CA TYR A 47 15.05 -7.79 5.31
C TYR A 47 15.08 -7.59 3.80
N GLU A 48 15.59 -8.54 3.05
CA GLU A 48 15.68 -8.49 1.59
C GLU A 48 14.31 -8.46 0.90
N ASN A 49 13.24 -8.82 1.61
CA ASN A 49 11.88 -8.86 1.09
C ASN A 49 11.07 -7.59 1.40
N ILE A 50 11.66 -6.58 2.05
CA ILE A 50 10.95 -5.34 2.40
C ILE A 50 11.14 -4.19 1.39
N GLU A 51 11.73 -4.47 0.25
CA GLU A 51 11.87 -3.50 -0.81
C GLU A 51 10.50 -3.09 -1.41
N PRO A 52 10.30 -1.83 -1.79
CA PRO A 52 9.01 -1.34 -2.28
C PRO A 52 8.43 -2.16 -3.44
N TRP A 53 9.28 -2.57 -4.39
CA TRP A 53 8.86 -3.40 -5.54
C TRP A 53 8.46 -4.83 -5.16
N ILE A 54 8.65 -5.23 -3.90
CA ILE A 54 8.16 -6.49 -3.33
C ILE A 54 6.90 -6.23 -2.50
N GLN A 55 6.93 -5.19 -1.65
CA GLN A 55 5.83 -4.89 -0.72
C GLN A 55 4.56 -4.38 -1.44
N TRP A 56 4.69 -3.54 -2.44
CA TRP A 56 3.52 -3.05 -3.18
C TRP A 56 2.77 -4.16 -3.93
N PRO A 57 3.44 -5.11 -4.62
CA PRO A 57 2.78 -6.33 -5.09
C PRO A 57 2.02 -7.09 -3.99
N SER A 58 2.60 -7.23 -2.79
CA SER A 58 1.90 -7.84 -1.66
C SER A 58 0.59 -7.11 -1.32
N VAL A 59 0.63 -5.79 -1.29
CA VAL A 59 -0.55 -4.94 -1.02
C VAL A 59 -1.59 -5.06 -2.14
N HIS A 60 -1.16 -4.93 -3.40
CA HIS A 60 -2.08 -4.92 -4.54
C HIS A 60 -2.67 -6.28 -4.87
N LEU A 61 -1.95 -7.36 -4.61
CA LEU A 61 -2.41 -8.73 -4.83
C LEU A 61 -3.16 -9.29 -3.61
N GLY A 62 -2.87 -8.78 -2.41
CA GLY A 62 -3.33 -9.35 -1.15
C GLY A 62 -2.66 -10.68 -0.82
N LEU A 63 -1.38 -10.84 -1.16
CA LEU A 63 -0.58 -12.05 -1.02
C LEU A 63 0.74 -11.74 -0.31
N SER A 64 1.24 -12.70 0.46
CA SER A 64 2.60 -12.62 1.01
C SER A 64 3.66 -12.79 -0.08
N TYR A 65 4.91 -12.41 0.22
CA TYR A 65 6.03 -12.69 -0.68
C TYR A 65 6.14 -14.18 -1.03
N ASP A 66 5.94 -15.05 -0.06
CA ASP A 66 6.01 -16.49 -0.27
C ASP A 66 4.98 -17.03 -1.26
N GLU A 67 3.87 -16.34 -1.39
CA GLU A 67 2.80 -16.70 -2.34
C GLU A 67 3.02 -16.07 -3.71
N HIS A 68 3.42 -14.79 -3.80
CA HIS A 68 3.54 -14.13 -5.10
C HIS A 68 4.94 -14.28 -5.74
N LYS A 69 6.01 -14.40 -4.95
CA LYS A 69 7.40 -14.59 -5.43
C LYS A 69 7.92 -13.49 -6.37
N ILE A 70 7.35 -12.30 -6.33
CA ILE A 70 7.80 -11.15 -7.09
C ILE A 70 8.96 -10.53 -6.34
N PHE A 71 10.17 -10.61 -6.89
CA PHE A 71 11.40 -10.17 -6.22
C PHE A 71 12.06 -8.98 -6.89
N ARG A 72 11.86 -8.78 -8.18
CA ARG A 72 12.48 -7.69 -8.94
C ARG A 72 11.44 -6.79 -9.56
N LEU A 73 11.82 -5.53 -9.75
CA LEU A 73 11.00 -4.59 -10.49
C LEU A 73 10.67 -5.16 -11.89
N GLY A 74 9.39 -5.22 -12.20
CA GLY A 74 8.89 -5.76 -13.48
C GLY A 74 8.65 -7.28 -13.51
N ASP A 75 8.97 -8.03 -12.46
CA ASP A 75 8.65 -9.47 -12.43
C ASP A 75 7.15 -9.72 -12.47
N ILE A 76 6.34 -8.80 -11.93
CA ILE A 76 4.89 -8.89 -11.99
C ILE A 76 4.36 -9.00 -13.43
N VAL A 77 5.01 -8.32 -14.38
CA VAL A 77 4.63 -8.36 -15.79
C VAL A 77 4.93 -9.72 -16.42
N LYS A 78 5.96 -10.40 -15.94
CA LYS A 78 6.43 -11.68 -16.51
C LYS A 78 5.68 -12.89 -15.96
N HIS A 79 5.25 -12.81 -14.72
CA HIS A 79 4.85 -14.00 -13.96
C HIS A 79 3.37 -14.07 -13.65
N ASP A 80 2.59 -13.01 -13.94
CA ASP A 80 1.35 -12.95 -13.23
C ASP A 80 0.08 -12.87 -14.07
N LYS A 81 -0.67 -13.96 -13.98
CA LYS A 81 -2.09 -14.00 -14.34
C LYS A 81 -2.99 -13.61 -13.16
N ARG A 82 -2.40 -13.26 -12.00
CA ARG A 82 -3.15 -12.87 -10.80
C ARG A 82 -3.52 -11.41 -10.90
N LYS A 83 -4.78 -11.13 -10.69
CA LYS A 83 -5.31 -9.79 -10.82
C LYS A 83 -5.02 -8.97 -9.57
N GLN A 84 -4.46 -7.81 -9.79
CA GLN A 84 -4.30 -6.80 -8.75
C GLN A 84 -5.67 -6.20 -8.37
N ILE A 85 -5.72 -5.49 -7.28
CA ILE A 85 -6.95 -4.85 -6.79
C ILE A 85 -7.63 -3.97 -7.85
N PHE A 86 -6.86 -3.27 -8.66
CA PHE A 86 -7.36 -2.41 -9.74
C PHE A 86 -8.19 -3.19 -10.77
N GLU A 87 -7.64 -4.30 -11.25
CA GLU A 87 -8.29 -5.18 -12.23
C GLU A 87 -9.53 -5.86 -11.64
N LYS A 88 -9.45 -6.28 -10.37
CA LYS A 88 -10.59 -6.87 -9.66
C LYS A 88 -11.75 -5.87 -9.53
N ILE A 89 -11.46 -4.59 -9.30
CA ILE A 89 -12.46 -3.53 -9.19
C ILE A 89 -13.11 -3.29 -10.57
N GLU A 90 -12.32 -3.21 -11.64
CA GLU A 90 -12.83 -3.02 -13.00
C GLU A 90 -13.72 -4.17 -13.45
N GLU A 91 -13.35 -5.42 -13.16
CA GLU A 91 -14.16 -6.59 -13.48
C GLU A 91 -15.52 -6.63 -12.77
N ASN A 92 -15.60 -5.95 -11.63
CA ASN A 92 -16.87 -5.77 -10.93
C ASN A 92 -17.69 -4.55 -11.43
N GLY A 93 -17.32 -3.98 -12.58
CA GLY A 93 -18.07 -2.95 -13.27
C GLY A 93 -17.80 -1.52 -12.75
N PHE A 94 -16.72 -1.30 -12.03
CA PHE A 94 -16.32 0.03 -11.56
C PHE A 94 -15.20 0.60 -12.41
N SER A 95 -15.22 1.92 -12.60
CA SER A 95 -14.11 2.61 -13.24
C SER A 95 -12.98 2.85 -12.24
N VAL A 96 -11.76 2.58 -12.66
CA VAL A 96 -10.54 2.81 -11.87
C VAL A 96 -9.64 3.81 -12.58
N GLY A 97 -9.09 4.75 -11.83
CA GLY A 97 -8.00 5.61 -12.26
C GLY A 97 -6.82 5.41 -11.33
N ALA A 98 -5.63 5.21 -11.87
CA ALA A 98 -4.40 5.07 -11.11
C ALA A 98 -3.38 6.12 -11.55
N VAL A 99 -2.68 6.72 -10.58
CA VAL A 99 -1.61 7.68 -10.82
C VAL A 99 -0.36 7.18 -10.11
N SER A 100 0.67 6.86 -10.89
CA SER A 100 1.95 6.34 -10.38
C SER A 100 1.84 5.17 -9.38
N PRO A 101 1.03 4.14 -9.61
CA PRO A 101 1.14 2.93 -8.81
C PRO A 101 2.50 2.29 -9.05
N MET A 102 3.07 1.67 -8.02
CA MET A 102 4.32 0.89 -8.18
C MET A 102 4.04 -0.51 -8.71
#